data_902ea9c366670fbf3d8b4c310aeb5993
#
_entry.id   902ea9c366670fbf3d8b4c310aeb5993
#
_cell.length_a   1.000
_cell.length_b   1.000
_cell.length_c   1.000
_cell.angle_alpha   90.00
_cell.angle_beta   90.00
_cell.angle_gamma   90.00
#
_symmetry.space_group_name_H-M   'P 1'
#
loop_
_entity.id
_entity.type
_entity.pdbx_description
1 polymer ?
#
loop_
_entity_poly.entity_id
_entity_poly.type
_entity_poly.pdbx_seq_one_letter_code
_entity_poly.pdbx_strand_id
1 'polypeptide(L)'
;LPGQLCDRAYLPAPDLSARLRERGQALFAVESRRPLPAFDILGFSLSYELGGTNILEMLDLAQVPLRAADRGDLPLNHPEAPPLIFAGGPTATSNPEPFAAFFDFIALGDGEELLPEIGLVVAEAKAAGLTRQALLADLAQVPGVYVPSLYGPGADGVSLEPLGAGVPRRVQRRTATPMPHYAMGLVP
;
A
#
# COMPACT_ATOMS: atom_id res chain seq x y z
N LEU A 1 11.25 11.95 2.87
CA LEU A 1 11.00 12.78 4.05
C LEU A 1 12.12 12.58 5.07
N PRO A 2 12.50 13.59 5.86
CA PRO A 2 13.49 13.43 6.92
C PRO A 2 13.08 12.33 7.89
N GLY A 3 14.02 11.42 8.23
CA GLY A 3 13.74 10.30 9.13
C GLY A 3 13.06 9.10 8.51
N GLN A 4 12.72 9.13 7.22
CA GLN A 4 12.17 7.98 6.50
C GLN A 4 13.25 7.31 5.65
N LEU A 5 13.28 5.99 5.68
CA LEU A 5 14.13 5.16 4.84
C LEU A 5 13.28 4.54 3.72
N CYS A 6 13.69 4.77 2.49
CA CYS A 6 13.12 4.09 1.32
C CYS A 6 14.09 3.04 0.83
N ASP A 7 13.60 1.84 0.58
CA ASP A 7 14.36 0.71 0.07
C ASP A 7 13.53 0.00 -1.01
N ARG A 8 14.14 -0.85 -1.81
CA ARG A 8 13.49 -1.52 -2.93
C ARG A 8 13.51 -3.03 -2.75
N ALA A 9 12.46 -3.67 -3.22
CA ALA A 9 12.40 -5.12 -3.32
C ALA A 9 11.86 -5.52 -4.70
N TYR A 10 12.29 -6.66 -5.17
CA TYR A 10 11.88 -7.21 -6.47
C TYR A 10 11.44 -8.64 -6.30
N LEU A 11 10.54 -9.10 -7.16
CA LEU A 11 10.24 -10.52 -7.25
C LEU A 11 11.52 -11.27 -7.65
N PRO A 12 12.01 -12.20 -6.83
CA PRO A 12 13.22 -12.92 -7.13
C PRO A 12 13.02 -13.96 -8.23
N ALA A 13 14.11 -14.38 -8.86
CA ALA A 13 14.09 -15.51 -9.78
C ALA A 13 13.71 -16.81 -9.03
N PRO A 14 13.18 -17.83 -9.75
CA PRO A 14 12.64 -19.06 -9.13
C PRO A 14 13.61 -19.80 -8.20
N ASP A 15 14.92 -19.77 -8.52
CA ASP A 15 15.96 -20.40 -7.72
C ASP A 15 16.13 -19.74 -6.33
N LEU A 16 16.06 -18.39 -6.29
CA LEU A 16 16.11 -17.66 -5.01
C LEU A 16 14.79 -17.80 -4.24
N SER A 17 13.64 -17.76 -4.93
CA SER A 17 12.35 -18.02 -4.31
C SER A 17 12.31 -19.38 -3.61
N ALA A 18 12.78 -20.44 -4.28
CA ALA A 18 12.87 -21.78 -3.71
C ALA A 18 13.77 -21.82 -2.45
N ARG A 19 14.94 -21.19 -2.52
CA ARG A 19 15.87 -21.14 -1.37
C ARG A 19 15.30 -20.37 -0.18
N LEU A 20 14.56 -19.29 -0.42
CA LEU A 20 13.91 -18.55 0.67
C LEU A 20 12.88 -19.42 1.37
N ARG A 21 12.02 -20.15 0.60
CA ARG A 21 11.05 -21.09 1.16
C ARG A 21 11.69 -22.23 1.91
N GLU A 22 12.71 -22.88 1.34
CA GLU A 22 13.44 -23.99 1.98
C GLU A 22 14.05 -23.58 3.33
N ARG A 23 14.50 -22.34 3.45
CA ARG A 23 15.14 -21.82 4.66
C ARG A 23 14.18 -21.13 5.61
N GLY A 24 12.90 -21.00 5.26
CA GLY A 24 11.93 -20.22 6.02
C GLY A 24 12.32 -18.74 6.16
N GLN A 25 13.06 -18.20 5.19
CA GLN A 25 13.53 -16.82 5.21
C GLN A 25 12.56 -15.92 4.42
N ALA A 26 12.18 -14.80 5.02
CA ALA A 26 11.36 -13.81 4.35
C ALA A 26 12.13 -13.09 3.23
N LEU A 27 11.41 -12.68 2.18
CA LEU A 27 11.92 -11.78 1.15
C LEU A 27 12.46 -10.50 1.79
N PHE A 28 13.55 -9.98 1.26
CA PHE A 28 14.27 -8.84 1.83
C PHE A 28 14.49 -7.73 0.79
N ALA A 29 14.71 -6.54 1.30
CA ALA A 29 15.03 -5.35 0.50
C ALA A 29 16.48 -5.37 0.00
N VAL A 30 16.73 -4.78 -1.17
CA VAL A 30 18.00 -4.90 -1.89
C VAL A 30 19.12 -4.12 -1.22
N GLU A 31 18.85 -2.90 -0.78
CA GLU A 31 19.86 -2.01 -0.23
C GLU A 31 20.22 -2.37 1.21
N SER A 32 19.23 -2.41 2.10
CA SER A 32 19.47 -2.68 3.53
C SER A 32 19.54 -4.16 3.87
N ARG A 33 19.05 -5.03 3.01
CA ARG A 33 18.85 -6.47 3.25
C ARG A 33 17.91 -6.77 4.43
N ARG A 34 17.10 -5.80 4.84
CA ARG A 34 16.08 -6.01 5.86
C ARG A 34 14.97 -6.90 5.30
N PRO A 35 14.44 -7.86 6.09
CA PRO A 35 13.26 -8.61 5.68
C PRO A 35 12.06 -7.67 5.51
N LEU A 36 11.22 -7.92 4.52
CA LEU A 36 10.09 -7.01 4.20
C LEU A 36 9.13 -6.81 5.38
N PRO A 37 8.85 -7.80 6.25
CA PRO A 37 8.00 -7.57 7.43
C PRO A 37 8.56 -6.56 8.43
N ALA A 38 9.86 -6.21 8.35
CA ALA A 38 10.48 -5.22 9.25
C ALA A 38 10.30 -3.75 8.79
N PHE A 39 9.58 -3.53 7.69
CA PHE A 39 9.22 -2.18 7.23
C PHE A 39 7.85 -1.78 7.76
N ASP A 40 7.61 -0.48 7.89
CA ASP A 40 6.30 0.04 8.29
C ASP A 40 5.26 -0.05 7.16
N ILE A 41 5.73 0.14 5.91
CA ILE A 41 4.89 0.16 4.71
C ILE A 41 5.58 -0.59 3.58
N LEU A 42 4.81 -1.37 2.83
CA LEU A 42 5.22 -1.94 1.54
C LEU A 42 4.30 -1.37 0.44
N GLY A 43 4.90 -0.66 -0.51
CA GLY A 43 4.19 -0.06 -1.64
C GLY A 43 4.47 -0.79 -2.95
N PHE A 44 3.41 -1.05 -3.72
CA PHE A 44 3.49 -1.73 -5.00
C PHE A 44 2.99 -0.83 -6.13
N SER A 45 3.79 -0.72 -7.19
CA SER A 45 3.36 -0.07 -8.42
C SER A 45 2.64 -1.09 -9.31
N LEU A 46 1.32 -0.95 -9.40
CA LEU A 46 0.48 -1.79 -10.25
C LEU A 46 0.29 -1.10 -11.61
N SER A 47 1.23 -1.37 -12.52
CA SER A 47 1.27 -0.74 -13.84
C SER A 47 0.38 -1.45 -14.87
N TYR A 48 0.12 -2.75 -14.68
CA TYR A 48 -0.78 -3.57 -15.50
C TYR A 48 -1.27 -4.78 -14.68
N GLU A 49 -2.38 -5.37 -15.09
CA GLU A 49 -3.15 -6.35 -14.29
C GLU A 49 -2.38 -7.62 -13.97
N LEU A 50 -1.54 -8.10 -14.91
CA LEU A 50 -0.74 -9.31 -14.70
C LEU A 50 0.31 -9.16 -13.58
N GLY A 51 0.65 -7.92 -13.20
CA GLY A 51 1.51 -7.66 -12.05
C GLY A 51 0.91 -8.09 -10.71
N GLY A 52 -0.42 -8.24 -10.63
CA GLY A 52 -1.11 -8.62 -9.41
C GLY A 52 -0.65 -9.95 -8.83
N THR A 53 -0.47 -10.98 -9.66
CA THR A 53 0.02 -12.29 -9.19
C THR A 53 1.46 -12.24 -8.67
N ASN A 54 2.31 -11.39 -9.28
CA ASN A 54 3.67 -11.17 -8.81
C ASN A 54 3.70 -10.49 -7.44
N ILE A 55 2.78 -9.56 -7.19
CA ILE A 55 2.63 -8.92 -5.88
C ILE A 55 2.24 -9.96 -4.82
N LEU A 56 1.28 -10.83 -5.12
CA LEU A 56 0.88 -11.89 -4.19
C LEU A 56 2.03 -12.87 -3.90
N GLU A 57 2.82 -13.23 -4.91
CA GLU A 57 4.03 -14.05 -4.73
C GLU A 57 5.06 -13.34 -3.83
N MET A 58 5.26 -12.02 -3.99
CA MET A 58 6.16 -11.25 -3.13
C MET A 58 5.66 -11.17 -1.69
N LEU A 59 4.36 -11.03 -1.46
CA LEU A 59 3.76 -11.03 -0.12
C LEU A 59 3.90 -12.40 0.56
N ASP A 60 3.69 -13.50 -0.19
CA ASP A 60 3.90 -14.86 0.27
C ASP A 60 5.36 -15.11 0.68
N LEU A 61 6.30 -14.73 -0.19
CA LEU A 61 7.74 -14.79 0.11
C LEU A 61 8.15 -13.88 1.27
N ALA A 62 7.45 -12.78 1.47
CA ALA A 62 7.65 -11.89 2.62
C ALA A 62 7.03 -12.44 3.91
N GLN A 63 6.27 -13.54 3.85
CA GLN A 63 5.56 -14.12 5.00
C GLN A 63 4.56 -13.13 5.63
N VAL A 64 3.97 -12.26 4.79
CA VAL A 64 2.93 -11.31 5.19
C VAL A 64 1.57 -11.86 4.77
N PRO A 65 0.53 -11.80 5.62
CA PRO A 65 -0.80 -12.25 5.25
C PRO A 65 -1.28 -11.60 3.96
N LEU A 66 -1.73 -12.40 2.99
CA LEU A 66 -2.10 -11.92 1.66
C LEU A 66 -3.30 -10.96 1.73
N ARG A 67 -4.35 -11.34 2.46
CA ARG A 67 -5.54 -10.52 2.58
C ARG A 67 -5.37 -9.45 3.66
N ALA A 68 -5.82 -8.23 3.39
CA ALA A 68 -5.81 -7.14 4.35
C ALA A 68 -6.58 -7.49 5.65
N ALA A 69 -7.70 -8.21 5.53
CA ALA A 69 -8.50 -8.65 6.66
C ALA A 69 -7.76 -9.58 7.65
N ASP A 70 -6.72 -10.27 7.18
CA ASP A 70 -5.96 -11.24 8.00
C ASP A 70 -4.79 -10.58 8.75
N ARG A 71 -4.54 -9.28 8.57
CA ARG A 71 -3.40 -8.55 9.17
C ARG A 71 -3.66 -8.03 10.58
N GLY A 72 -4.88 -8.21 11.10
CA GLY A 72 -5.25 -7.78 12.46
C GLY A 72 -5.27 -6.27 12.66
N ASP A 73 -5.35 -5.84 13.92
CA ASP A 73 -5.52 -4.42 14.30
C ASP A 73 -4.40 -3.91 15.25
N LEU A 74 -3.22 -4.52 15.20
CA LEU A 74 -2.09 -4.08 16.01
C LEU A 74 -1.54 -2.73 15.52
N PRO A 75 -1.13 -1.83 16.44
CA PRO A 75 -0.40 -0.61 16.09
C PRO A 75 0.92 -0.94 15.35
N LEU A 76 1.33 -0.08 14.41
CA LEU A 76 2.58 -0.30 13.64
C LEU A 76 3.86 -0.33 14.51
N ASN A 77 3.83 0.23 15.71
CA ASN A 77 4.94 0.15 16.65
C ASN A 77 4.94 -1.14 17.49
N HIS A 78 3.95 -2.01 17.33
CA HIS A 78 3.95 -3.33 17.96
C HIS A 78 4.89 -4.27 17.21
N PRO A 79 5.74 -5.06 17.89
CA PRO A 79 6.76 -5.91 17.25
C PRO A 79 6.20 -6.99 16.32
N GLU A 80 4.95 -7.41 16.53
CA GLU A 80 4.28 -8.42 15.71
C GLU A 80 3.33 -7.81 14.65
N ALA A 81 3.26 -6.49 14.56
CA ALA A 81 2.40 -5.84 13.57
C ALA A 81 2.95 -6.07 12.16
N PRO A 82 2.16 -6.62 11.23
CA PRO A 82 2.57 -6.67 9.84
C PRO A 82 2.59 -5.26 9.24
N PRO A 83 3.42 -5.00 8.20
CA PRO A 83 3.46 -3.71 7.52
C PRO A 83 2.10 -3.35 6.91
N LEU A 84 1.87 -2.06 6.68
CA LEU A 84 0.80 -1.61 5.79
C LEU A 84 1.15 -1.97 4.35
N ILE A 85 0.19 -2.51 3.61
CA ILE A 85 0.37 -2.88 2.21
C ILE A 85 -0.50 -1.97 1.35
N PHE A 86 0.11 -1.26 0.40
CA PHE A 86 -0.65 -0.45 -0.53
C PHE A 86 -0.24 -0.65 -1.98
N ALA A 87 -1.14 -0.33 -2.88
CA ALA A 87 -0.87 -0.22 -4.30
C ALA A 87 -1.11 1.21 -4.79
N GLY A 88 -0.38 1.56 -5.83
CA GLY A 88 -0.61 2.74 -6.65
C GLY A 88 -0.33 2.41 -8.11
N GLY A 89 -0.37 3.43 -8.97
CA GLY A 89 -0.09 3.30 -10.39
C GLY A 89 -1.34 3.26 -11.27
N PRO A 90 -1.17 3.22 -12.60
CA PRO A 90 -2.27 3.41 -13.55
C PRO A 90 -3.38 2.36 -13.45
N THR A 91 -3.06 1.09 -13.28
CA THR A 91 -4.07 0.02 -13.15
C THR A 91 -4.88 0.18 -11.85
N ALA A 92 -4.19 0.42 -10.72
CA ALA A 92 -4.85 0.67 -9.44
C ALA A 92 -5.74 1.93 -9.47
N THR A 93 -5.32 2.98 -10.19
CA THR A 93 -6.11 4.21 -10.36
C THR A 93 -7.32 4.00 -11.28
N SER A 94 -7.20 3.15 -12.30
CA SER A 94 -8.29 2.89 -13.24
C SER A 94 -9.41 2.03 -12.64
N ASN A 95 -9.05 0.96 -11.94
CA ASN A 95 -9.99 0.08 -11.25
C ASN A 95 -9.31 -0.63 -10.08
N PRO A 96 -9.45 -0.13 -8.84
CA PRO A 96 -8.85 -0.74 -7.66
C PRO A 96 -9.52 -2.04 -7.19
N GLU A 97 -10.81 -2.22 -7.51
CA GLU A 97 -11.65 -3.27 -6.90
C GLU A 97 -11.16 -4.71 -7.08
N PRO A 98 -10.63 -5.14 -8.24
CA PRO A 98 -10.11 -6.50 -8.39
C PRO A 98 -8.99 -6.85 -7.40
N PHE A 99 -8.30 -5.83 -6.87
CA PHE A 99 -7.16 -5.98 -5.97
C PHE A 99 -7.46 -5.56 -4.53
N ALA A 100 -8.64 -4.98 -4.28
CA ALA A 100 -9.03 -4.36 -3.01
C ALA A 100 -8.82 -5.25 -1.78
N ALA A 101 -9.07 -6.57 -1.92
CA ALA A 101 -8.94 -7.51 -0.81
C ALA A 101 -7.50 -7.72 -0.31
N PHE A 102 -6.48 -7.32 -1.09
CA PHE A 102 -5.07 -7.56 -0.79
C PHE A 102 -4.35 -6.34 -0.23
N PHE A 103 -4.92 -5.15 -0.36
CA PHE A 103 -4.29 -3.90 0.06
C PHE A 103 -5.04 -3.26 1.23
N ASP A 104 -4.29 -2.71 2.17
CA ASP A 104 -4.85 -1.93 3.28
C ASP A 104 -5.42 -0.62 2.77
N PHE A 105 -4.74 -0.01 1.80
CA PHE A 105 -5.24 1.15 1.07
C PHE A 105 -4.67 1.20 -0.36
N ILE A 106 -5.27 2.02 -1.21
CA ILE A 106 -4.85 2.22 -2.59
C ILE A 106 -4.67 3.72 -2.82
N ALA A 107 -3.50 4.10 -3.35
CA ALA A 107 -3.15 5.46 -3.70
C ALA A 107 -3.59 5.74 -5.15
N LEU A 108 -4.61 6.60 -5.31
CA LEU A 108 -5.22 6.92 -6.60
C LEU A 108 -4.65 8.24 -7.16
N GLY A 109 -3.97 8.16 -8.28
CA GLY A 109 -3.41 9.30 -9.00
C GLY A 109 -1.91 9.46 -8.81
N ASP A 110 -1.46 10.72 -8.82
CA ASP A 110 -0.05 11.10 -8.81
C ASP A 110 0.55 11.01 -7.41
N GLY A 111 1.73 10.39 -7.30
CA GLY A 111 2.36 10.09 -6.03
C GLY A 111 3.21 11.21 -5.42
N GLU A 112 3.53 12.27 -6.19
CA GLU A 112 4.50 13.29 -5.82
C GLU A 112 4.14 14.04 -4.53
N GLU A 113 2.86 14.38 -4.37
CA GLU A 113 2.34 15.01 -3.16
C GLU A 113 1.69 13.97 -2.23
N LEU A 114 1.03 12.95 -2.80
CA LEU A 114 0.27 11.96 -2.06
C LEU A 114 1.14 11.08 -1.16
N LEU A 115 2.27 10.59 -1.64
CA LEU A 115 3.15 9.73 -0.84
C LEU A 115 3.78 10.45 0.36
N PRO A 116 4.25 11.72 0.25
CA PRO A 116 4.65 12.51 1.40
C PRO A 116 3.54 12.70 2.45
N GLU A 117 2.30 12.97 2.04
CA GLU A 117 1.16 13.11 2.97
C GLU A 117 0.85 11.79 3.69
N ILE A 118 0.79 10.67 2.97
CA ILE A 118 0.65 9.34 3.55
C ILE A 118 1.76 9.07 4.56
N GLY A 119 3.01 9.38 4.21
CA GLY A 119 4.17 9.20 5.08
C GLY A 119 4.09 9.98 6.39
N LEU A 120 3.53 11.19 6.36
CA LEU A 120 3.30 12.00 7.57
C LEU A 120 2.22 11.37 8.46
N VAL A 121 1.06 11.03 7.90
CA VAL A 121 -0.04 10.39 8.65
C VAL A 121 0.43 9.10 9.32
N VAL A 122 1.19 8.27 8.60
CA VAL A 122 1.72 7.02 9.16
C VAL A 122 2.73 7.28 10.27
N ALA A 123 3.60 8.27 10.11
CA ALA A 123 4.58 8.62 11.15
C ALA A 123 3.91 9.12 12.43
N GLU A 124 2.90 9.97 12.31
CA GLU A 124 2.11 10.50 13.43
C GLU A 124 1.33 9.39 14.15
N ALA A 125 0.64 8.54 13.38
CA ALA A 125 -0.11 7.41 13.92
C ALA A 125 0.78 6.39 14.64
N LYS A 126 1.95 6.10 14.09
CA LYS A 126 2.96 5.23 14.71
C LYS A 126 3.47 5.83 16.02
N ALA A 127 3.76 7.13 16.04
CA ALA A 127 4.20 7.83 17.26
C ALA A 127 3.10 7.85 18.34
N ALA A 128 1.84 8.00 17.93
CA ALA A 128 0.69 7.97 18.82
C ALA A 128 0.25 6.55 19.25
N GLY A 129 0.82 5.50 18.65
CA GLY A 129 0.43 4.11 18.92
C GLY A 129 -1.00 3.77 18.48
N LEU A 130 -1.49 4.40 17.42
CA LEU A 130 -2.82 4.13 16.89
C LEU A 130 -2.91 2.70 16.36
N THR A 131 -4.08 2.08 16.55
CA THR A 131 -4.39 0.79 15.93
C THR A 131 -4.40 0.91 14.41
N ARG A 132 -4.26 -0.23 13.71
CA ARG A 132 -4.32 -0.28 12.23
C ARG A 132 -5.63 0.31 11.71
N GLN A 133 -6.76 0.00 12.32
CA GLN A 133 -8.06 0.54 11.90
C GLN A 133 -8.14 2.06 12.09
N ALA A 134 -7.65 2.59 13.21
CA ALA A 134 -7.63 4.03 13.44
C ALA A 134 -6.74 4.74 12.42
N LEU A 135 -5.55 4.20 12.14
CA LEU A 135 -4.64 4.72 11.10
C LEU A 135 -5.30 4.68 9.71
N LEU A 136 -5.99 3.61 9.35
CA LEU A 136 -6.68 3.51 8.07
C LEU A 136 -7.83 4.51 7.95
N ALA A 137 -8.52 4.82 9.05
CA ALA A 137 -9.54 5.87 9.08
C ALA A 137 -8.93 7.27 8.85
N ASP A 138 -7.76 7.55 9.43
CA ASP A 138 -7.02 8.79 9.20
C ASP A 138 -6.50 8.88 7.77
N LEU A 139 -5.94 7.79 7.23
CA LEU A 139 -5.50 7.72 5.84
C LEU A 139 -6.63 7.95 4.85
N ALA A 140 -7.85 7.50 5.15
CA ALA A 140 -9.02 7.73 4.29
C ALA A 140 -9.40 9.22 4.16
N GLN A 141 -8.92 10.10 5.04
CA GLN A 141 -9.12 11.54 4.94
C GLN A 141 -8.13 12.21 3.98
N VAL A 142 -7.07 11.53 3.60
CA VAL A 142 -6.08 12.04 2.63
C VAL A 142 -6.67 11.96 1.22
N PRO A 143 -6.80 13.08 0.49
CA PRO A 143 -7.32 13.07 -0.88
C PRO A 143 -6.48 12.17 -1.78
N GLY A 144 -7.13 11.21 -2.46
CA GLY A 144 -6.47 10.21 -3.30
C GLY A 144 -6.21 8.88 -2.60
N VAL A 145 -6.49 8.75 -1.31
CA VAL A 145 -6.39 7.46 -0.61
C VAL A 145 -7.75 6.76 -0.57
N TYR A 146 -7.79 5.56 -1.11
CA TYR A 146 -8.94 4.66 -1.02
C TYR A 146 -8.62 3.52 -0.05
N VAL A 147 -9.43 3.36 0.98
CA VAL A 147 -9.31 2.28 1.99
C VAL A 147 -10.46 1.30 1.80
N PRO A 148 -10.26 0.17 1.10
CA PRO A 148 -11.34 -0.75 0.74
C PRO A 148 -12.18 -1.25 1.92
N SER A 149 -11.55 -1.52 3.06
CA SER A 149 -12.24 -2.03 4.26
C SER A 149 -13.27 -1.08 4.86
N LEU A 150 -13.27 0.19 4.45
CA LEU A 150 -14.23 1.20 4.92
C LEU A 150 -15.46 1.32 4.01
N TYR A 151 -15.55 0.50 2.95
CA TYR A 151 -16.67 0.48 2.01
C TYR A 151 -17.29 -0.91 1.92
N GLY A 152 -18.56 -0.94 1.62
CA GLY A 152 -19.31 -2.18 1.41
C GLY A 152 -20.30 -2.06 0.25
N PRO A 153 -20.94 -3.16 -0.14
CA PRO A 153 -21.89 -3.14 -1.24
C PRO A 153 -23.10 -2.26 -0.90
N GLY A 154 -23.47 -1.40 -1.82
CA GLY A 154 -24.69 -0.60 -1.74
C GLY A 154 -25.95 -1.42 -1.89
N ALA A 155 -27.11 -0.80 -1.66
CA ALA A 155 -28.42 -1.44 -1.76
C ALA A 155 -28.74 -1.99 -3.17
N ASP A 156 -28.08 -1.44 -4.19
CA ASP A 156 -28.19 -1.87 -5.58
C ASP A 156 -27.32 -3.11 -5.92
N GLY A 157 -26.48 -3.55 -4.98
CA GLY A 157 -25.55 -4.68 -5.15
C GLY A 157 -24.39 -4.42 -6.13
N VAL A 158 -24.27 -3.20 -6.67
CA VAL A 158 -23.28 -2.80 -7.68
C VAL A 158 -22.38 -1.68 -7.18
N SER A 159 -22.95 -0.65 -6.55
CA SER A 159 -22.20 0.48 -6.00
C SER A 159 -21.51 0.09 -4.69
N LEU A 160 -20.46 0.85 -4.37
CA LEU A 160 -19.82 0.79 -3.05
C LEU A 160 -20.28 2.00 -2.23
N GLU A 161 -20.67 1.73 -0.98
CA GLU A 161 -21.07 2.76 -0.04
C GLU A 161 -20.16 2.78 1.19
N PRO A 162 -19.92 3.97 1.79
CA PRO A 162 -19.17 4.07 3.04
C PRO A 162 -19.87 3.33 4.18
N LEU A 163 -19.13 2.58 4.96
CA LEU A 163 -19.63 1.86 6.14
C LEU A 163 -19.75 2.73 7.40
N GLY A 164 -19.25 3.97 7.36
CA GLY A 164 -19.27 4.89 8.51
C GLY A 164 -19.46 6.35 8.13
N ALA A 165 -20.00 7.17 9.06
CA ALA A 165 -20.30 8.58 8.82
C ALA A 165 -19.07 9.45 8.52
N GLY A 166 -17.86 9.04 8.96
CA GLY A 166 -16.60 9.76 8.69
C GLY A 166 -15.89 9.33 7.42
N VAL A 167 -16.42 8.35 6.69
CA VAL A 167 -15.78 7.84 5.47
C VAL A 167 -16.23 8.67 4.25
N PRO A 168 -15.28 9.15 3.41
CA PRO A 168 -15.64 9.92 2.22
C PRO A 168 -16.55 9.15 1.27
N ARG A 169 -17.66 9.75 0.82
CA ARG A 169 -18.56 9.10 -0.17
C ARG A 169 -17.93 8.97 -1.55
N ARG A 170 -16.87 9.73 -1.83
CA ARG A 170 -16.16 9.74 -3.10
C ARG A 170 -14.68 9.96 -2.84
N VAL A 171 -13.86 9.07 -3.33
CA VAL A 171 -12.41 9.26 -3.36
C VAL A 171 -12.05 9.88 -4.70
N GLN A 172 -11.49 11.09 -4.65
CA GLN A 172 -11.03 11.78 -5.86
C GLN A 172 -9.55 11.48 -6.05
N ARG A 173 -9.17 11.03 -7.26
CA ARG A 173 -7.75 10.81 -7.59
C ARG A 173 -6.94 12.09 -7.37
N ARG A 174 -5.74 11.96 -6.85
CA ARG A 174 -4.80 13.06 -6.72
C ARG A 174 -4.22 13.41 -8.10
N THR A 175 -4.10 14.69 -8.37
CA THR A 175 -3.37 15.21 -9.54
C THR A 175 -2.34 16.19 -9.01
N ALA A 176 -1.06 15.94 -9.33
CA ALA A 176 0.00 16.83 -8.92
C ALA A 176 -0.14 18.20 -9.61
N THR A 177 0.14 19.25 -8.87
CA THR A 177 0.22 20.59 -9.45
C THR A 177 1.35 20.61 -10.47
N PRO A 178 1.17 21.17 -11.67
CA PRO A 178 2.21 21.20 -12.69
C PRO A 178 3.50 21.79 -12.10
N MET A 179 4.55 20.99 -12.06
CA MET A 179 5.86 21.47 -11.63
C MET A 179 6.41 22.42 -12.68
N PRO A 180 6.89 23.64 -12.29
CA PRO A 180 7.39 24.64 -13.25
C PRO A 180 8.59 24.18 -14.07
N HIS A 181 9.21 23.06 -13.70
CA HIS A 181 10.37 22.47 -14.36
C HIS A 181 10.14 20.99 -14.69
N TYR A 182 9.07 20.71 -15.40
CA TYR A 182 8.90 19.39 -16.00
C TYR A 182 10.08 19.18 -16.96
N ALA A 183 11.02 18.34 -16.59
CA ALA A 183 12.00 17.86 -17.54
C ALA A 183 11.23 17.08 -18.61
N MET A 184 10.99 17.71 -19.76
CA MET A 184 10.51 16.96 -20.91
C MET A 184 11.53 15.86 -21.16
N GLY A 185 11.12 14.62 -20.88
CA GLY A 185 11.93 13.48 -21.25
C GLY A 185 12.25 13.59 -22.73
N LEU A 186 13.52 13.73 -23.04
CA LEU A 186 13.99 13.54 -24.40
C LEU A 186 13.76 12.07 -24.71
N VAL A 187 12.59 11.77 -25.25
CA VAL A 187 12.38 10.52 -25.97
C VAL A 187 13.10 10.70 -27.30
N PRO A 188 14.17 9.93 -27.60
CA PRO A 188 14.83 9.98 -28.88
C PRO A 188 13.90 9.52 -29.99
#